data_ac14ee4e74f151fa9f9acb46100a3c32
#
_entry.id   ac14ee4e74f151fa9f9acb46100a3c32
#
_cell.length_a   1.000
_cell.length_b   1.000
_cell.length_c   1.000
_cell.angle_alpha   90.00
_cell.angle_beta   90.00
_cell.angle_gamma   90.00
#
_symmetry.space_group_name_H-M   'P 1'
#
loop_
_entity.id
_entity.type
_entity.pdbx_description
1 polymer ?
#
loop_
_entity_poly.entity_id
_entity_poly.type
_entity_poly.pdbx_seq_one_letter_code
_entity_poly.pdbx_strand_id
1 'polypeptide(L)'
;GVLAEIERGECERELPLVHSLMPMLKPWRRVLYTAALFHDIAKGRPEDHSIAGARIARRLCPHMGFNQAETDMIAWLIEQHLTMSMIAQTRDLHDRKTIQDFADIVQSVDRLRLLLVLTVCDIRAVGPDVWNGWKGQLLRTLYQETELLLTGGFADVPRKARADMAREEL
;
A
#
# COMPACT_ATOMS: atom_id res chain seq x y z
N GLY A 1 -9.84 -14.25 7.93
CA GLY A 1 -9.81 -13.43 6.72
C GLY A 1 -8.41 -13.37 6.12
N VAL A 2 -8.28 -12.80 4.93
CA VAL A 2 -7.05 -12.79 4.11
C VAL A 2 -5.82 -12.28 4.88
N LEU A 3 -5.95 -11.22 5.66
CA LEU A 3 -4.83 -10.68 6.44
C LEU A 3 -4.28 -11.71 7.46
N ALA A 4 -5.16 -12.45 8.13
CA ALA A 4 -4.76 -13.48 9.06
C ALA A 4 -4.10 -14.69 8.35
N GLU A 5 -4.54 -15.02 7.15
CA GLU A 5 -3.92 -16.06 6.30
C GLU A 5 -2.49 -15.66 5.90
N ILE A 6 -2.30 -14.41 5.49
CA ILE A 6 -0.98 -13.85 5.18
C ILE A 6 -0.06 -13.90 6.41
N GLU A 7 -0.57 -13.49 7.57
CA GLU A 7 0.18 -13.49 8.84
C GLU A 7 0.63 -14.90 9.25
N ARG A 8 -0.19 -15.92 8.98
CA ARG A 8 0.16 -17.32 9.22
C ARG A 8 1.08 -17.96 8.16
N GLY A 9 1.42 -17.21 7.11
CA GLY A 9 2.25 -17.69 6.01
C GLY A 9 1.55 -18.58 4.99
N GLU A 10 0.22 -18.69 5.06
CA GLU A 10 -0.55 -19.54 4.15
C GLU A 10 -0.49 -19.07 2.69
N CYS A 11 -0.22 -17.78 2.48
CA CYS A 11 -0.15 -17.16 1.15
C CYS A 11 1.29 -16.91 0.66
N GLU A 12 2.32 -17.47 1.29
CA GLU A 12 3.72 -17.18 0.99
C GLU A 12 4.07 -17.41 -0.49
N ARG A 13 3.59 -18.50 -1.08
CA ARG A 13 3.87 -18.83 -2.49
C ARG A 13 3.22 -17.88 -3.48
N GLU A 14 2.01 -17.41 -3.16
CA GLU A 14 1.23 -16.53 -4.02
C GLU A 14 1.57 -15.06 -3.81
N LEU A 15 1.96 -14.70 -2.59
CA LEU A 15 2.23 -13.34 -2.15
C LEU A 15 3.58 -13.22 -1.44
N PRO A 16 4.69 -13.59 -2.09
CA PRO A 16 6.00 -13.63 -1.42
C PRO A 16 6.46 -12.26 -0.92
N LEU A 17 6.18 -11.19 -1.67
CA LEU A 17 6.53 -9.83 -1.27
C LEU A 17 5.77 -9.43 0.00
N VAL A 18 4.46 -9.59 0.02
CA VAL A 18 3.62 -9.23 1.18
C VAL A 18 4.05 -10.05 2.41
N HIS A 19 4.26 -11.36 2.24
CA HIS A 19 4.73 -12.21 3.32
C HIS A 19 6.08 -11.71 3.89
N SER A 20 7.01 -11.30 3.04
CA SER A 20 8.32 -10.78 3.48
C SER A 20 8.23 -9.48 4.26
N LEU A 21 7.18 -8.68 4.06
CA LEU A 21 6.98 -7.40 4.74
C LEU A 21 6.34 -7.55 6.13
N MET A 22 5.59 -8.62 6.37
CA MET A 22 4.82 -8.78 7.62
C MET A 22 5.66 -8.65 8.91
N PRO A 23 6.88 -9.20 9.01
CA PRO A 23 7.72 -9.01 10.20
C PRO A 23 8.03 -7.55 10.51
N MET A 24 8.21 -6.73 9.48
CA MET A 24 8.49 -5.28 9.62
C MET A 24 7.27 -4.49 10.05
N LEU A 25 6.06 -5.04 9.87
CA LEU A 25 4.80 -4.40 10.18
C LEU A 25 4.23 -4.76 11.55
N LYS A 26 4.94 -5.55 12.36
CA LYS A 26 4.48 -5.94 13.72
C LYS A 26 4.06 -4.74 14.59
N PRO A 27 4.82 -3.62 14.63
CA PRO A 27 4.41 -2.44 15.41
C PRO A 27 3.07 -1.85 14.97
N TRP A 28 2.70 -2.06 13.70
CA TRP A 28 1.47 -1.55 13.09
C TRP A 28 0.36 -2.59 12.95
N ARG A 29 0.50 -3.76 13.57
CA ARG A 29 -0.44 -4.87 13.41
C ARG A 29 -1.87 -4.47 13.74
N ARG A 30 -2.11 -3.83 14.89
CA ARG A 30 -3.44 -3.37 15.30
C ARG A 30 -4.00 -2.32 14.33
N VAL A 31 -3.18 -1.41 13.88
CA VAL A 31 -3.53 -0.39 12.88
C VAL A 31 -3.98 -1.04 11.58
N LEU A 32 -3.21 -1.99 11.08
CA LEU A 32 -3.49 -2.69 9.82
C LEU A 32 -4.81 -3.48 9.89
N TYR A 33 -5.04 -4.24 10.97
CA TYR A 33 -6.29 -4.99 11.18
C TYR A 33 -7.49 -4.06 11.29
N THR A 34 -7.35 -2.94 11.99
CA THR A 34 -8.43 -1.97 12.15
C THR A 34 -8.75 -1.29 10.81
N ALA A 35 -7.74 -0.90 10.04
CA ALA A 35 -7.95 -0.35 8.70
C ALA A 35 -8.62 -1.37 7.76
N ALA A 36 -8.19 -2.63 7.78
CA ALA A 36 -8.81 -3.70 7.00
C ALA A 36 -10.28 -3.94 7.38
N LEU A 37 -10.62 -3.81 8.65
CA LEU A 37 -12.00 -3.94 9.13
C LEU A 37 -12.85 -2.74 8.71
N PHE A 38 -12.32 -1.53 8.72
CA PHE A 38 -13.09 -0.29 8.56
C PHE A 38 -13.00 0.33 7.16
N HIS A 39 -12.19 -0.19 6.25
CA HIS A 39 -12.01 0.45 4.94
C HIS A 39 -13.32 0.63 4.14
N ASP A 40 -14.29 -0.24 4.35
CA ASP A 40 -15.62 -0.20 3.73
C ASP A 40 -16.75 0.27 4.66
N ILE A 41 -16.44 0.81 5.85
CA ILE A 41 -17.45 1.14 6.87
C ILE A 41 -18.50 2.15 6.38
N ALA A 42 -18.14 3.01 5.44
CA ALA A 42 -19.02 4.01 4.85
C ALA A 42 -19.61 3.61 3.50
N LYS A 43 -19.41 2.36 3.07
CA LYS A 43 -19.93 1.85 1.79
C LYS A 43 -21.44 2.02 1.71
N GLY A 44 -21.91 2.50 0.56
CA GLY A 44 -23.34 2.78 0.33
C GLY A 44 -23.80 4.19 0.73
N ARG A 45 -22.94 5.04 1.29
CA ARG A 45 -23.25 6.45 1.52
C ARG A 45 -23.17 7.26 0.21
N PRO A 46 -23.92 8.39 0.09
CA PRO A 46 -23.87 9.23 -1.10
C PRO A 46 -22.52 9.92 -1.33
N GLU A 47 -21.75 10.17 -0.28
CA GLU A 47 -20.40 10.73 -0.35
C GLU A 47 -19.37 9.64 -0.63
N ASP A 48 -18.16 10.03 -1.06
CA ASP A 48 -17.05 9.11 -1.25
C ASP A 48 -16.82 8.30 0.04
N HIS A 49 -16.96 6.97 -0.02
CA HIS A 49 -16.88 6.10 1.14
C HIS A 49 -15.49 6.08 1.78
N SER A 50 -14.43 6.34 1.01
CA SER A 50 -13.06 6.42 1.54
C SER A 50 -12.90 7.63 2.45
N ILE A 51 -13.38 8.80 2.03
CA ILE A 51 -13.33 10.04 2.81
C ILE A 51 -14.24 9.92 4.04
N ALA A 52 -15.46 9.45 3.86
CA ALA A 52 -16.41 9.24 4.94
C ALA A 52 -15.91 8.23 5.97
N GLY A 53 -15.32 7.11 5.51
CA GLY A 53 -14.72 6.10 6.37
C GLY A 53 -13.54 6.63 7.19
N ALA A 54 -12.67 7.42 6.58
CA ALA A 54 -11.56 8.07 7.27
C ALA A 54 -12.05 9.03 8.38
N ARG A 55 -13.08 9.79 8.10
CA ARG A 55 -13.72 10.69 9.08
C ARG A 55 -14.30 9.93 10.27
N ILE A 56 -14.98 8.81 10.01
CA ILE A 56 -15.51 7.92 11.05
C ILE A 56 -14.36 7.35 11.89
N ALA A 57 -13.28 6.88 11.26
CA ALA A 57 -12.12 6.35 11.96
C ALA A 57 -11.46 7.38 12.88
N ARG A 58 -11.29 8.62 12.43
CA ARG A 58 -10.74 9.70 13.27
C ARG A 58 -11.56 9.96 14.53
N ARG A 59 -12.86 9.70 14.47
CA ARG A 59 -13.75 9.86 15.61
C ARG A 59 -13.76 8.65 16.55
N LEU A 60 -13.72 7.45 16.00
CA LEU A 60 -13.85 6.20 16.78
C LEU A 60 -12.51 5.70 17.34
N CYS A 61 -11.42 5.78 16.59
CA CYS A 61 -10.15 5.17 16.98
C CYS A 61 -9.58 5.68 18.32
N PRO A 62 -9.65 6.97 18.67
CA PRO A 62 -9.24 7.40 20.01
C PRO A 62 -9.98 6.69 21.13
N HIS A 63 -11.28 6.42 20.97
CA HIS A 63 -12.10 5.68 21.95
C HIS A 63 -11.74 4.18 22.02
N MET A 64 -11.09 3.66 20.99
CA MET A 64 -10.61 2.27 20.93
C MET A 64 -9.20 2.11 21.52
N GLY A 65 -8.60 3.18 22.03
CA GLY A 65 -7.29 3.16 22.66
C GLY A 65 -6.12 3.42 21.70
N PHE A 66 -6.38 3.89 20.46
CA PHE A 66 -5.33 4.32 19.55
C PHE A 66 -4.84 5.73 19.88
N ASN A 67 -3.55 5.94 19.83
CA ASN A 67 -2.96 7.28 19.94
C ASN A 67 -3.17 8.09 18.65
N GLN A 68 -2.76 9.36 18.64
CA GLN A 68 -2.95 10.24 17.49
C GLN A 68 -2.24 9.72 16.23
N ALA A 69 -1.00 9.27 16.34
CA ALA A 69 -0.24 8.75 15.20
C ALA A 69 -0.89 7.48 14.60
N GLU A 70 -1.36 6.59 15.44
CA GLU A 70 -2.08 5.37 15.02
C GLU A 70 -3.42 5.72 14.38
N THR A 71 -4.17 6.64 14.97
CA THR A 71 -5.46 7.12 14.43
C THR A 71 -5.28 7.76 13.05
N ASP A 72 -4.28 8.61 12.89
CA ASP A 72 -3.96 9.25 11.60
C ASP A 72 -3.57 8.21 10.55
N MET A 73 -2.80 7.19 10.92
CA MET A 73 -2.41 6.11 10.01
C MET A 73 -3.63 5.29 9.57
N ILE A 74 -4.50 4.92 10.49
CA ILE A 74 -5.74 4.19 10.17
C ILE A 74 -6.61 5.01 9.23
N ALA A 75 -6.84 6.26 9.53
CA ALA A 75 -7.66 7.15 8.70
C ALA A 75 -7.04 7.34 7.30
N TRP A 76 -5.73 7.52 7.21
CA TRP A 76 -5.01 7.63 5.95
C TRP A 76 -5.11 6.36 5.11
N LEU A 77 -4.95 5.19 5.71
CA LEU A 77 -5.10 3.89 5.02
C LEU A 77 -6.50 3.73 4.45
N ILE A 78 -7.53 4.08 5.21
CA ILE A 78 -8.93 4.02 4.74
C ILE A 78 -9.14 4.99 3.59
N GLU A 79 -8.66 6.22 3.71
CA GLU A 79 -8.78 7.24 2.67
C GLU A 79 -8.11 6.82 1.36
N GLN A 80 -6.95 6.17 1.44
CA GLN A 80 -6.10 5.81 0.31
C GLN A 80 -6.24 4.35 -0.14
N HIS A 81 -7.16 3.57 0.43
CA HIS A 81 -7.20 2.12 0.19
C HIS A 81 -7.41 1.70 -1.28
N LEU A 82 -7.96 2.57 -2.13
CA LEU A 82 -8.14 2.33 -3.57
C LEU A 82 -7.03 2.95 -4.43
N THR A 83 -6.22 3.84 -3.88
CA THR A 83 -5.26 4.66 -4.63
C THR A 83 -4.19 3.81 -5.32
N MET A 84 -3.57 2.88 -4.59
CA MET A 84 -2.49 2.05 -5.12
C MET A 84 -2.97 1.17 -6.28
N SER A 85 -4.10 0.53 -6.12
CA SER A 85 -4.73 -0.30 -7.16
C SER A 85 -5.10 0.52 -8.39
N MET A 86 -5.67 1.69 -8.20
CA MET A 86 -6.04 2.61 -9.29
C MET A 86 -4.82 3.03 -10.11
N ILE A 87 -3.77 3.48 -9.44
CA ILE A 87 -2.54 3.93 -10.12
C ILE A 87 -1.88 2.77 -10.86
N ALA A 88 -1.76 1.61 -10.22
CA ALA A 88 -1.17 0.42 -10.83
C ALA A 88 -1.88 -0.02 -12.11
N GLN A 89 -3.21 0.12 -12.18
CA GLN A 89 -4.01 -0.34 -13.30
C GLN A 89 -4.25 0.72 -14.40
N THR A 90 -4.13 2.01 -14.08
CA THR A 90 -4.51 3.10 -15.01
C THR A 90 -3.35 3.95 -15.48
N ARG A 91 -2.18 3.87 -14.86
CA ARG A 91 -1.03 4.71 -15.21
C ARG A 91 0.15 3.88 -15.68
N ASP A 92 1.01 4.50 -16.49
CA ASP A 92 2.26 3.90 -16.96
C ASP A 92 3.29 3.90 -15.81
N LEU A 93 3.65 2.70 -15.32
CA LEU A 93 4.62 2.52 -14.24
C LEU A 93 6.09 2.71 -14.71
N HIS A 94 6.34 2.83 -16.00
CA HIS A 94 7.63 3.18 -16.56
C HIS A 94 7.85 4.70 -16.59
N ASP A 95 6.79 5.48 -16.43
CA ASP A 95 6.86 6.94 -16.30
C ASP A 95 7.27 7.33 -14.88
N ARG A 96 8.41 8.02 -14.76
CA ARG A 96 8.92 8.52 -13.47
C ARG A 96 7.93 9.43 -12.75
N LYS A 97 7.13 10.19 -13.50
CA LYS A 97 6.12 11.06 -12.92
C LYS A 97 5.05 10.25 -12.17
N THR A 98 4.66 9.10 -12.69
CA THR A 98 3.74 8.20 -11.98
C THR A 98 4.28 7.80 -10.61
N ILE A 99 5.53 7.36 -10.57
CA ILE A 99 6.18 6.94 -9.32
C ILE A 99 6.36 8.12 -8.37
N GLN A 100 6.77 9.28 -8.87
CA GLN A 100 6.91 10.49 -8.06
C GLN A 100 5.57 10.93 -7.47
N ASP A 101 4.50 10.96 -8.26
CA ASP A 101 3.16 11.33 -7.80
C ASP A 101 2.68 10.37 -6.70
N PHE A 102 2.92 9.07 -6.86
CA PHE A 102 2.57 8.09 -5.83
C PHE A 102 3.44 8.23 -4.57
N ALA A 103 4.74 8.46 -4.73
CA ALA A 103 5.63 8.72 -3.60
C ALA A 103 5.21 9.96 -2.80
N ASP A 104 4.74 11.01 -3.48
CA ASP A 104 4.22 12.22 -2.84
C ASP A 104 2.94 11.96 -2.04
N ILE A 105 2.12 11.00 -2.47
CA ILE A 105 0.93 10.57 -1.74
C ILE A 105 1.30 9.77 -0.48
N VAL A 106 2.16 8.77 -0.60
CA VAL A 106 2.48 7.86 0.51
C VAL A 106 3.47 8.46 1.51
N GLN A 107 4.43 9.22 1.05
CA GLN A 107 5.42 10.01 1.83
C GLN A 107 6.40 9.20 2.67
N SER A 108 6.06 8.00 3.14
CA SER A 108 6.93 7.17 3.97
C SER A 108 6.88 5.70 3.56
N VAL A 109 7.96 4.97 3.89
CA VAL A 109 8.05 3.52 3.62
C VAL A 109 7.03 2.74 4.44
N ASP A 110 6.77 3.14 5.69
CA ASP A 110 5.75 2.49 6.52
C ASP A 110 4.35 2.59 5.90
N ARG A 111 3.97 3.78 5.44
CA ARG A 111 2.70 3.98 4.73
C ARG A 111 2.62 3.16 3.44
N LEU A 112 3.71 3.12 2.68
CA LEU A 112 3.80 2.33 1.45
C LEU A 112 3.57 0.84 1.72
N ARG A 113 4.24 0.29 2.72
CA ARG A 113 4.14 -1.12 3.09
C ARG A 113 2.75 -1.49 3.59
N LEU A 114 2.20 -0.68 4.49
CA LEU A 114 0.86 -0.88 5.02
C LEU A 114 -0.20 -0.80 3.92
N LEU A 115 -0.06 0.16 3.01
CA LEU A 115 -1.00 0.32 1.90
C LEU A 115 -0.93 -0.85 0.92
N LEU A 116 0.25 -1.37 0.63
CA LEU A 116 0.41 -2.57 -0.21
C LEU A 116 -0.35 -3.76 0.40
N VAL A 117 -0.13 -4.04 1.68
CA VAL A 117 -0.77 -5.17 2.36
C VAL A 117 -2.29 -5.00 2.38
N LEU A 118 -2.78 -3.82 2.71
CA LEU A 118 -4.22 -3.53 2.71
C LEU A 118 -4.82 -3.69 1.31
N THR A 119 -4.16 -3.19 0.28
CA THR A 119 -4.60 -3.28 -1.13
C THR A 119 -4.70 -4.73 -1.59
N VAL A 120 -3.70 -5.55 -1.28
CA VAL A 120 -3.70 -6.98 -1.61
C VAL A 120 -4.82 -7.71 -0.88
N CYS A 121 -5.02 -7.44 0.41
CA CYS A 121 -6.11 -8.03 1.19
C CYS A 121 -7.48 -7.68 0.62
N ASP A 122 -7.67 -6.43 0.21
CA ASP A 122 -8.93 -5.96 -0.37
C ASP A 122 -9.23 -6.66 -1.70
N ILE A 123 -8.27 -6.73 -2.60
CA ILE A 123 -8.43 -7.40 -3.90
C ILE A 123 -8.73 -8.90 -3.72
N ARG A 124 -8.01 -9.59 -2.84
CA ARG A 124 -8.23 -11.01 -2.59
C ARG A 124 -9.56 -11.31 -1.90
N ALA A 125 -10.04 -10.41 -1.05
CA ALA A 125 -11.32 -10.56 -0.36
C ALA A 125 -12.52 -10.52 -1.31
N VAL A 126 -12.40 -9.87 -2.47
CA VAL A 126 -13.45 -9.85 -3.51
C VAL A 126 -13.59 -11.23 -4.16
N GLY A 127 -12.53 -12.00 -4.27
CA GLY A 127 -12.54 -13.37 -4.78
C GLY A 127 -11.22 -13.77 -5.43
N PRO A 128 -10.91 -15.07 -5.52
CA PRO A 128 -9.67 -15.55 -6.11
C PRO A 128 -9.53 -15.18 -7.60
N ASP A 129 -10.64 -15.01 -8.32
CA ASP A 129 -10.63 -14.66 -9.74
C ASP A 129 -10.28 -13.19 -10.01
N VAL A 130 -10.38 -12.33 -9.00
CA VAL A 130 -10.02 -10.90 -9.10
C VAL A 130 -8.51 -10.70 -8.97
N TRP A 131 -7.84 -11.53 -8.17
CA TRP A 131 -6.40 -11.56 -8.08
C TRP A 131 -5.82 -12.41 -9.21
N ASN A 132 -4.92 -11.83 -9.99
CA ASN A 132 -4.19 -12.55 -11.04
C ASN A 132 -2.72 -12.13 -11.05
N GLY A 133 -1.87 -12.91 -11.75
CA GLY A 133 -0.44 -12.66 -11.82
C GLY A 133 -0.07 -11.29 -12.39
N TRP A 134 -0.87 -10.78 -13.32
CA TRP A 134 -0.65 -9.46 -13.92
C TRP A 134 -0.90 -8.32 -12.92
N LYS A 135 -2.00 -8.35 -12.17
CA LYS A 135 -2.27 -7.38 -11.10
C LYS A 135 -1.20 -7.43 -10.01
N GLY A 136 -0.80 -8.63 -9.62
CA GLY A 136 0.28 -8.82 -8.66
C GLY A 136 1.61 -8.23 -9.13
N GLN A 137 1.94 -8.38 -10.40
CA GLN A 137 3.15 -7.81 -10.99
C GLN A 137 3.11 -6.28 -11.05
N LEU A 138 1.97 -5.69 -11.39
CA LEU A 138 1.81 -4.23 -11.39
C LEU A 138 1.98 -3.63 -9.98
N LEU A 139 1.34 -4.22 -8.98
CA LEU A 139 1.47 -3.78 -7.59
C LEU A 139 2.90 -3.92 -7.07
N ARG A 140 3.57 -5.02 -7.41
CA ARG A 140 4.98 -5.25 -7.06
C ARG A 140 5.89 -4.20 -7.67
N THR A 141 5.72 -3.92 -8.95
CA THR A 141 6.51 -2.91 -9.67
C THR A 141 6.29 -1.52 -9.04
N LEU A 142 5.05 -1.13 -8.82
CA LEU A 142 4.75 0.15 -8.18
C LEU A 142 5.36 0.26 -6.78
N TYR A 143 5.26 -0.79 -5.98
CA TYR A 143 5.86 -0.85 -4.66
C TYR A 143 7.39 -0.69 -4.71
N GLN A 144 8.06 -1.49 -5.51
CA GLN A 144 9.53 -1.53 -5.57
C GLN A 144 10.10 -0.21 -6.08
N GLU A 145 9.55 0.37 -7.14
CA GLU A 145 9.99 1.65 -7.67
C GLU A 145 9.76 2.80 -6.67
N THR A 146 8.64 2.79 -5.99
CA THR A 146 8.31 3.80 -4.98
C THR A 146 9.19 3.66 -3.73
N GLU A 147 9.47 2.45 -3.29
CA GLU A 147 10.38 2.19 -2.18
C GLU A 147 11.79 2.72 -2.47
N LEU A 148 12.32 2.46 -3.68
CA LEU A 148 13.60 3.00 -4.11
C LEU A 148 13.63 4.52 -4.05
N LEU A 149 12.58 5.18 -4.52
CA LEU A 149 12.50 6.65 -4.49
C LEU A 149 12.46 7.18 -3.05
N LEU A 150 11.65 6.57 -2.18
CA LEU A 150 11.50 6.99 -0.78
C LEU A 150 12.76 6.75 0.06
N THR A 151 13.51 5.70 -0.23
CA THR A 151 14.76 5.37 0.48
C THR A 151 15.99 6.09 -0.08
N GLY A 152 15.82 6.97 -1.08
CA GLY A 152 16.93 7.71 -1.68
C GLY A 152 17.79 6.89 -2.63
N GLY A 153 17.35 5.70 -3.05
CA GLY A 153 18.10 4.81 -3.95
C GLY A 153 18.47 5.44 -5.29
N PHE A 154 17.72 6.44 -5.73
CA PHE A 154 18.06 7.26 -6.91
C PHE A 154 18.85 8.52 -6.57
N ALA A 155 18.80 9.01 -5.35
CA ALA A 155 19.52 10.23 -4.92
C ALA A 155 21.01 9.98 -4.71
N ASP A 156 21.39 8.78 -4.28
CA ASP A 156 22.76 8.42 -3.93
C ASP A 156 23.61 7.92 -5.11
N VAL A 157 23.02 7.72 -6.29
CA VAL A 157 23.76 7.36 -7.51
C VAL A 157 24.27 8.63 -8.18
N PRO A 158 25.59 8.85 -8.28
CA PRO A 158 26.15 10.01 -8.98
C PRO A 158 25.62 10.09 -10.41
N ARG A 159 25.33 11.28 -10.89
CA ARG A 159 24.75 11.53 -12.23
C ARG A 159 25.54 10.84 -13.35
N LYS A 160 26.86 10.67 -13.15
CA LYS A 160 27.76 9.99 -14.08
C LYS A 160 27.54 8.47 -14.13
N ALA A 161 27.33 7.83 -12.97
CA ALA A 161 27.04 6.40 -12.87
C ALA A 161 25.68 6.04 -13.48
N ARG A 162 24.69 6.95 -13.42
CA ARG A 162 23.37 6.76 -14.07
C ARG A 162 23.49 6.78 -15.60
N ALA A 163 24.36 7.64 -16.15
CA ALA A 163 24.59 7.69 -17.58
C ALA A 163 25.33 6.44 -18.10
N ASP A 164 26.20 5.86 -17.29
CA ASP A 164 26.95 4.66 -17.64
C ASP A 164 26.04 3.40 -17.54
N MET A 165 25.18 3.30 -16.53
CA MET A 165 24.18 2.21 -16.42
C MET A 165 23.18 2.25 -17.60
N ALA A 166 22.74 3.42 -18.02
CA ALA A 166 21.85 3.57 -19.17
C ALA A 166 22.51 3.21 -20.52
N ARG A 167 23.84 3.17 -20.59
CA ARG A 167 24.59 2.75 -21.78
C ARG A 167 24.85 1.25 -21.82
N GLU A 168 24.87 0.57 -20.68
CA GLU A 168 25.04 -0.88 -20.61
C GLU A 168 23.74 -1.64 -20.90
N GLU A 169 22.58 -1.00 -20.82
CA GLU A 169 21.26 -1.58 -21.15
C GLU A 169 20.87 -1.40 -22.65
N LEU A 170 21.72 -0.80 -23.45
CA LEU A 170 21.57 -0.67 -24.90
C LEU A 170 22.50 -1.62 -25.64
#